data_373c0ac1496efac404cd96c12a9dd3c8
#
_entry.id   373c0ac1496efac404cd96c12a9dd3c8
#
_cell.length_a   1.000
_cell.length_b   1.000
_cell.length_c   1.000
_cell.angle_alpha   90.00
_cell.angle_beta   90.00
_cell.angle_gamma   90.00
#
_symmetry.space_group_name_H-M   'P 1'
#
loop_
_entity.id
_entity.type
_entity.pdbx_description
1 polymer ?
#
loop_
_entity_poly.entity_id
_entity_poly.type
_entity_poly.pdbx_seq_one_letter_code
_entity_poly.pdbx_strand_id
1 'polypeptide(L)'
;MPCYISCALATMFVIASIYTTNACQTNQTIKQYQSQLPSQLQNVYKQITQERQKIYYYGYALGLVLSIIIIFYKTQNRISMTNGTMVCTIVAVSFITNYFYYMLSPKSTYMLQHINSPEQTRAWLAMYKAMQYYWHSGLALGIIATTFLALAFRC
;
A
#
# COMPACT_ATOMS: atom_id res chain seq x y z
N MET A 1 -22.95 16.67 7.61
CA MET A 1 -22.68 16.85 6.16
C MET A 1 -23.68 16.01 5.40
N PRO A 2 -24.25 16.49 4.29
CA PRO A 2 -25.13 15.66 3.46
C PRO A 2 -24.35 14.45 2.89
N CYS A 3 -24.97 13.28 2.90
CA CYS A 3 -24.32 12.00 2.52
C CYS A 3 -23.68 11.98 1.14
N TYR A 4 -24.28 12.67 0.17
CA TYR A 4 -23.75 12.74 -1.19
C TYR A 4 -22.40 13.46 -1.25
N ILE A 5 -22.15 14.46 -0.40
CA ILE A 5 -20.87 15.16 -0.32
C ILE A 5 -19.79 14.23 0.24
N SER A 6 -20.09 13.50 1.32
CA SER A 6 -19.14 12.54 1.89
C SER A 6 -18.80 11.42 0.91
N CYS A 7 -19.79 10.94 0.16
CA CYS A 7 -19.57 9.92 -0.88
C CYS A 7 -18.71 10.46 -2.04
N ALA A 8 -18.99 11.69 -2.51
CA ALA A 8 -18.20 12.33 -3.56
C ALA A 8 -16.75 12.55 -3.13
N LEU A 9 -16.53 13.06 -1.90
CA LEU A 9 -15.18 13.23 -1.35
C LEU A 9 -14.44 11.89 -1.23
N ALA A 10 -15.10 10.85 -0.71
CA ALA A 10 -14.51 9.51 -0.63
C ALA A 10 -14.06 9.02 -2.01
N THR A 11 -14.91 9.16 -3.02
CA THR A 11 -14.61 8.76 -4.40
C THR A 11 -13.41 9.53 -4.97
N MET A 12 -13.35 10.85 -4.75
CA MET A 12 -12.23 11.68 -5.18
C MET A 12 -10.90 11.21 -4.55
N PHE A 13 -10.90 10.93 -3.26
CA PHE A 13 -9.69 10.46 -2.57
C PHE A 13 -9.27 9.04 -2.97
N VAL A 14 -10.22 8.14 -3.27
CA VAL A 14 -9.91 6.82 -3.84
C VAL A 14 -9.25 6.97 -5.21
N ILE A 15 -9.80 7.79 -6.09
CA ILE A 15 -9.21 8.05 -7.41
C ILE A 15 -7.80 8.65 -7.26
N ALA A 16 -7.62 9.63 -6.38
CA ALA A 16 -6.33 10.22 -6.11
C ALA A 16 -5.30 9.21 -5.57
N SER A 17 -5.72 8.30 -4.69
CA SER A 17 -4.87 7.22 -4.17
C SER A 17 -4.42 6.26 -5.29
N ILE A 18 -5.33 5.85 -6.16
CA ILE A 18 -5.04 4.99 -7.32
C ILE A 18 -4.09 5.72 -8.29
N TYR A 19 -4.38 6.99 -8.58
CA TYR A 19 -3.52 7.81 -9.45
C TYR A 19 -2.09 7.91 -8.90
N THR A 20 -1.94 8.20 -7.61
CA THR A 20 -0.63 8.32 -6.95
C THR A 20 0.14 7.00 -7.02
N THR A 21 -0.52 5.87 -6.81
CA THR A 21 0.11 4.54 -6.94
C THR A 21 0.58 4.26 -8.35
N ASN A 22 -0.23 4.58 -9.36
CA ASN A 22 0.15 4.42 -10.77
C ASN A 22 1.27 5.40 -11.19
N ALA A 23 1.24 6.64 -10.69
CA ALA A 23 2.27 7.64 -10.94
C ALA A 23 3.65 7.19 -10.42
N CYS A 24 3.70 6.40 -9.36
CA CYS A 24 4.94 5.78 -8.87
C CYS A 24 5.59 4.91 -9.95
N GLN A 25 4.82 4.06 -10.63
CA GLN A 25 5.34 3.17 -11.69
C GLN A 25 5.77 3.93 -12.95
N THR A 26 5.19 5.10 -13.19
CA THR A 26 5.45 5.91 -14.38
C THR A 26 6.54 6.95 -14.15
N ASN A 27 7.00 7.12 -12.90
CA ASN A 27 7.97 8.15 -12.52
C ASN A 27 9.28 8.00 -13.29
N GLN A 28 9.73 9.13 -13.87
CA GLN A 28 10.96 9.18 -14.67
C GLN A 28 12.21 8.76 -13.87
N THR A 29 12.32 9.17 -12.61
CA THR A 29 13.45 8.83 -11.74
C THR A 29 13.57 7.30 -11.55
N ILE A 30 12.44 6.61 -11.39
CA ILE A 30 12.42 5.15 -11.24
C ILE A 30 12.79 4.46 -12.55
N LYS A 31 12.22 4.92 -13.68
CA LYS A 31 12.54 4.39 -15.00
C LYS A 31 13.99 4.65 -15.39
N GLN A 32 14.50 5.85 -15.13
CA GLN A 32 15.88 6.22 -15.40
C GLN A 32 16.84 5.38 -14.58
N TYR A 33 16.56 5.16 -13.30
CA TYR A 33 17.36 4.26 -12.48
C TYR A 33 17.41 2.85 -13.08
N GLN A 34 16.25 2.29 -13.46
CA GLN A 34 16.18 0.96 -14.07
C GLN A 34 16.97 0.86 -15.38
N SER A 35 16.91 1.89 -16.22
CA SER A 35 17.63 1.89 -17.52
C SER A 35 19.14 2.08 -17.39
N GLN A 36 19.61 2.69 -16.32
CA GLN A 36 21.04 2.91 -16.06
C GLN A 36 21.72 1.74 -15.35
N LEU A 37 20.95 0.78 -14.85
CA LEU A 37 21.50 -0.41 -14.20
C LEU A 37 22.17 -1.36 -15.22
N PRO A 38 23.37 -1.89 -14.91
CA PRO A 38 23.96 -3.00 -15.67
C PRO A 38 23.01 -4.20 -15.77
N SER A 39 23.04 -4.94 -16.84
CA SER A 39 22.11 -6.06 -17.11
C SER A 39 22.03 -7.09 -16.00
N GLN A 40 23.13 -7.36 -15.33
CA GLN A 40 23.17 -8.26 -14.16
C GLN A 40 22.38 -7.70 -12.97
N LEU A 41 22.54 -6.41 -12.68
CA LEU A 41 21.83 -5.73 -11.59
C LEU A 41 20.34 -5.52 -11.90
N GLN A 42 19.96 -5.40 -13.17
CA GLN A 42 18.54 -5.34 -13.57
C GLN A 42 17.80 -6.63 -13.20
N ASN A 43 18.42 -7.79 -13.38
CA ASN A 43 17.82 -9.06 -12.99
C ASN A 43 17.66 -9.18 -11.47
N VAL A 44 18.68 -8.78 -10.71
CA VAL A 44 18.60 -8.73 -9.24
C VAL A 44 17.51 -7.77 -8.78
N TYR A 45 17.45 -6.58 -9.36
CA TYR A 45 16.41 -5.60 -9.05
C TYR A 45 14.99 -6.15 -9.32
N LYS A 46 14.80 -6.84 -10.45
CA LYS A 46 13.53 -7.46 -10.81
C LYS A 46 13.13 -8.56 -9.83
N GLN A 47 14.08 -9.41 -9.43
CA GLN A 47 13.82 -10.44 -8.40
C GLN A 47 13.42 -9.83 -7.06
N ILE A 48 14.16 -8.83 -6.58
CA ILE A 48 13.86 -8.14 -5.34
C ILE A 48 12.46 -7.52 -5.41
N THR A 49 12.14 -6.83 -6.50
CA THR A 49 10.83 -6.18 -6.67
C THR A 49 9.69 -7.20 -6.67
N GLN A 50 9.86 -8.32 -7.37
CA GLN A 50 8.85 -9.40 -7.40
C GLN A 50 8.66 -10.04 -6.03
N GLU A 51 9.74 -10.28 -5.29
CA GLU A 51 9.66 -10.81 -3.92
C GLU A 51 8.88 -9.86 -3.00
N ARG A 52 9.22 -8.56 -3.02
CA ARG A 52 8.52 -7.54 -2.22
C ARG A 52 7.04 -7.45 -2.58
N GLN A 53 6.73 -7.52 -3.86
CA GLN A 53 5.36 -7.49 -4.34
C GLN A 53 4.57 -8.72 -3.89
N LYS A 54 5.15 -9.91 -3.90
CA LYS A 54 4.52 -11.13 -3.37
C LYS A 54 4.23 -11.00 -1.87
N ILE A 55 5.22 -10.58 -1.07
CA ILE A 55 5.04 -10.37 0.37
C ILE A 55 3.90 -9.39 0.63
N TYR A 56 3.84 -8.29 -0.13
CA TYR A 56 2.79 -7.29 -0.01
C TYR A 56 1.39 -7.85 -0.30
N TYR A 57 1.23 -8.63 -1.37
CA TYR A 57 -0.06 -9.26 -1.70
C TYR A 57 -0.47 -10.32 -0.68
N TYR A 58 0.47 -11.12 -0.17
CA TYR A 58 0.18 -12.07 0.90
C TYR A 58 -0.27 -11.38 2.19
N GLY A 59 0.35 -10.25 2.54
CA GLY A 59 -0.06 -9.44 3.68
C GLY A 59 -1.51 -8.93 3.56
N TYR A 60 -1.90 -8.45 2.37
CA TYR A 60 -3.28 -8.04 2.11
C TYR A 60 -4.26 -9.21 2.15
N ALA A 61 -3.94 -10.32 1.52
CA ALA A 61 -4.79 -11.51 1.53
C ALA A 61 -5.04 -11.99 2.97
N LEU A 62 -3.98 -12.04 3.79
CA LEU A 62 -4.09 -12.39 5.20
C LEU A 62 -4.96 -11.40 5.97
N GLY A 63 -4.77 -10.09 5.74
CA GLY A 63 -5.56 -9.03 6.37
C GLY A 63 -7.04 -9.11 6.03
N LEU A 64 -7.38 -9.43 4.78
CA LEU A 64 -8.78 -9.65 4.38
C LEU A 64 -9.39 -10.86 5.07
N VAL A 65 -8.67 -11.98 5.12
CA VAL A 65 -9.14 -13.19 5.83
C VAL A 65 -9.39 -12.90 7.31
N LEU A 66 -8.47 -12.22 7.99
CA LEU A 66 -8.64 -11.81 9.39
C LEU A 66 -9.84 -10.87 9.57
N SER A 67 -10.06 -9.95 8.65
CA SER A 67 -11.22 -9.04 8.67
C SER A 67 -12.53 -9.81 8.58
N ILE A 68 -12.61 -10.79 7.70
CA ILE A 68 -13.79 -11.65 7.54
C ILE A 68 -14.05 -12.45 8.82
N ILE A 69 -13.02 -13.02 9.43
CA ILE A 69 -13.13 -13.78 10.69
C ILE A 69 -13.67 -12.88 11.81
N ILE A 70 -13.15 -11.64 11.95
CA ILE A 70 -13.60 -10.68 12.97
C ILE A 70 -15.07 -10.32 12.76
N ILE A 71 -15.49 -10.06 11.53
CA ILE A 71 -16.88 -9.72 11.21
C ILE A 71 -17.79 -10.91 11.52
N PHE A 72 -17.41 -12.10 11.09
CA PHE A 72 -18.16 -13.33 11.35
C PHE A 72 -18.34 -13.58 12.84
N TYR A 73 -17.26 -13.46 13.63
CA TYR A 73 -17.31 -13.62 15.09
C TYR A 73 -18.27 -12.60 15.74
N LYS A 74 -18.22 -11.33 15.33
CA LYS A 74 -19.13 -10.30 15.86
C LYS A 74 -20.58 -10.57 15.48
N THR A 75 -20.84 -11.02 14.26
CA THR A 75 -22.19 -11.38 13.81
C THR A 75 -22.76 -12.55 14.60
N GLN A 76 -21.97 -13.57 14.87
CA GLN A 76 -22.38 -14.73 15.68
C GLN A 76 -22.76 -14.32 17.11
N ASN A 77 -22.01 -13.40 17.71
CA ASN A 77 -22.27 -12.92 19.07
C ASN A 77 -23.34 -11.80 19.12
N ARG A 78 -24.10 -11.59 18.04
CA ARG A 78 -25.17 -10.56 17.92
C ARG A 78 -24.70 -9.13 18.27
N ILE A 79 -23.41 -8.85 18.10
CA ILE A 79 -22.88 -7.50 18.28
C ILE A 79 -23.25 -6.71 17.03
N SER A 80 -24.22 -5.78 17.16
CA SER A 80 -24.64 -4.95 16.03
C SER A 80 -23.51 -4.06 15.56
N MET A 81 -23.22 -4.11 14.27
CA MET A 81 -22.24 -3.23 13.63
C MET A 81 -22.94 -2.37 12.57
N THR A 82 -22.68 -1.07 12.61
CA THR A 82 -23.09 -0.21 11.50
C THR A 82 -22.23 -0.51 10.26
N ASN A 83 -22.76 -0.24 9.07
CA ASN A 83 -22.00 -0.40 7.81
C ASN A 83 -20.67 0.37 7.85
N GLY A 84 -20.67 1.59 8.43
CA GLY A 84 -19.45 2.38 8.58
C GLY A 84 -18.41 1.71 9.47
N THR A 85 -18.83 1.12 10.60
CA THR A 85 -17.92 0.38 11.49
C THR A 85 -17.35 -0.87 10.81
N MET A 86 -18.17 -1.55 10.01
CA MET A 86 -17.72 -2.73 9.24
C MET A 86 -16.61 -2.36 8.24
N VAL A 87 -16.83 -1.31 7.44
CA VAL A 87 -15.83 -0.82 6.49
C VAL A 87 -14.54 -0.39 7.18
N CYS A 88 -14.64 0.39 8.26
CA CYS A 88 -13.46 0.80 9.03
C CYS A 88 -12.70 -0.40 9.60
N THR A 89 -13.39 -1.43 10.08
CA THR A 89 -12.75 -2.64 10.60
C THR A 89 -11.99 -3.38 9.49
N ILE A 90 -12.62 -3.59 8.33
CA ILE A 90 -11.97 -4.27 7.19
C ILE A 90 -10.70 -3.52 6.78
N VAL A 91 -10.80 -2.22 6.60
CA VAL A 91 -9.68 -1.40 6.15
C VAL A 91 -8.58 -1.38 7.20
N ALA A 92 -8.89 -1.10 8.46
CA ALA A 92 -7.90 -1.02 9.53
C ALA A 92 -7.16 -2.36 9.72
N VAL A 93 -7.90 -3.46 9.83
CA VAL A 93 -7.29 -4.80 10.01
C VAL A 93 -6.44 -5.17 8.80
N SER A 94 -6.93 -4.93 7.57
CA SER A 94 -6.18 -5.25 6.35
C SER A 94 -4.88 -4.46 6.25
N PHE A 95 -4.90 -3.15 6.51
CA PHE A 95 -3.71 -2.32 6.45
C PHE A 95 -2.71 -2.63 7.57
N ILE A 96 -3.18 -2.79 8.81
CA ILE A 96 -2.31 -3.10 9.95
C ILE A 96 -1.64 -4.47 9.73
N THR A 97 -2.41 -5.48 9.33
CA THR A 97 -1.88 -6.82 9.05
C THR A 97 -0.87 -6.78 7.92
N ASN A 98 -1.20 -6.10 6.80
CA ASN A 98 -0.28 -5.96 5.68
C ASN A 98 1.03 -5.27 6.09
N TYR A 99 0.95 -4.19 6.86
CA TYR A 99 2.12 -3.46 7.33
C TYR A 99 3.03 -4.36 8.18
N PHE A 100 2.49 -5.01 9.20
CA PHE A 100 3.29 -5.90 10.07
C PHE A 100 3.80 -7.12 9.31
N TYR A 101 2.97 -7.74 8.48
CA TYR A 101 3.40 -8.86 7.66
C TYR A 101 4.56 -8.48 6.74
N TYR A 102 4.45 -7.33 6.06
CA TYR A 102 5.52 -6.83 5.21
C TYR A 102 6.82 -6.54 5.99
N MET A 103 6.72 -5.91 7.16
CA MET A 103 7.88 -5.56 7.98
C MET A 103 8.57 -6.79 8.60
N LEU A 104 7.79 -7.75 9.08
CA LEU A 104 8.30 -8.94 9.78
C LEU A 104 8.73 -10.07 8.83
N SER A 105 8.20 -10.11 7.60
CA SER A 105 8.59 -11.14 6.64
C SER A 105 10.07 -11.07 6.31
N PRO A 106 10.79 -12.21 6.36
CA PRO A 106 12.19 -12.26 5.97
C PRO A 106 12.35 -11.91 4.49
N LYS A 107 13.43 -11.21 4.17
CA LYS A 107 13.74 -10.75 2.83
C LYS A 107 15.05 -11.37 2.39
N SER A 108 15.06 -11.99 1.20
CA SER A 108 16.20 -12.77 0.73
C SER A 108 17.47 -11.94 0.54
N THR A 109 17.31 -10.74 -0.03
CA THR A 109 18.44 -9.84 -0.30
C THR A 109 18.01 -8.38 -0.40
N TYR A 110 18.97 -7.47 -0.35
CA TYR A 110 18.78 -6.04 -0.48
C TYR A 110 19.64 -5.50 -1.63
N MET A 111 19.11 -4.58 -2.43
CA MET A 111 19.80 -3.99 -3.55
C MET A 111 21.15 -3.36 -3.15
N LEU A 112 21.22 -2.78 -1.96
CA LEU A 112 22.45 -2.17 -1.42
C LEU A 112 23.61 -3.16 -1.27
N GLN A 113 23.36 -4.46 -1.17
CA GLN A 113 24.40 -5.48 -1.10
C GLN A 113 25.08 -5.75 -2.44
N HIS A 114 24.44 -5.32 -3.53
CA HIS A 114 24.91 -5.54 -4.90
C HIS A 114 25.45 -4.25 -5.56
N ILE A 115 25.32 -3.12 -4.88
CA ILE A 115 25.80 -1.81 -5.36
C ILE A 115 27.18 -1.55 -4.79
N ASN A 116 28.16 -1.33 -5.68
CA ASN A 116 29.56 -1.15 -5.31
C ASN A 116 30.10 0.27 -5.57
N SER A 117 29.31 1.14 -6.24
CA SER A 117 29.79 2.50 -6.56
C SER A 117 28.96 3.58 -5.81
N PRO A 118 29.62 4.68 -5.39
CA PRO A 118 28.91 5.80 -4.74
C PRO A 118 27.84 6.43 -5.63
N GLU A 119 28.04 6.44 -6.93
CA GLU A 119 27.08 6.97 -7.91
C GLU A 119 25.81 6.14 -7.97
N GLN A 120 25.96 4.81 -8.02
CA GLN A 120 24.83 3.88 -7.98
C GLN A 120 24.08 3.98 -6.66
N THR A 121 24.78 4.17 -5.53
CA THR A 121 24.15 4.38 -4.22
C THR A 121 23.33 5.66 -4.18
N ARG A 122 23.83 6.76 -4.76
CA ARG A 122 23.08 8.02 -4.86
C ARG A 122 21.83 7.87 -5.73
N ALA A 123 21.98 7.22 -6.88
CA ALA A 123 20.85 6.95 -7.78
C ALA A 123 19.79 6.07 -7.12
N TRP A 124 20.20 5.01 -6.41
CA TRP A 124 19.32 4.18 -5.60
C TRP A 124 18.57 5.00 -4.55
N LEU A 125 19.26 5.84 -3.80
CA LEU A 125 18.66 6.66 -2.76
C LEU A 125 17.64 7.66 -3.31
N ALA A 126 17.91 8.27 -4.47
CA ALA A 126 16.98 9.16 -5.16
C ALA A 126 15.70 8.43 -5.57
N MET A 127 15.85 7.24 -6.18
CA MET A 127 14.72 6.38 -6.54
C MET A 127 13.93 5.92 -5.30
N TYR A 128 14.61 5.50 -4.25
CA TYR A 128 13.99 5.04 -3.00
C TYR A 128 13.16 6.16 -2.32
N LYS A 129 13.68 7.38 -2.28
CA LYS A 129 12.95 8.56 -1.76
C LYS A 129 11.69 8.84 -2.59
N ALA A 130 11.78 8.76 -3.91
CA ALA A 130 10.62 8.93 -4.78
C ALA A 130 9.55 7.85 -4.50
N MET A 131 9.94 6.58 -4.41
CA MET A 131 9.03 5.49 -4.07
C MET A 131 8.38 5.68 -2.70
N GLN A 132 9.14 6.06 -1.67
CA GLN A 132 8.60 6.34 -0.34
C GLN A 132 7.56 7.45 -0.38
N TYR A 133 7.84 8.54 -1.07
CA TYR A 133 6.90 9.66 -1.20
C TYR A 133 5.56 9.20 -1.79
N TYR A 134 5.57 8.49 -2.91
CA TYR A 134 4.36 8.00 -3.55
C TYR A 134 3.60 7.01 -2.66
N TRP A 135 4.31 6.11 -1.99
CA TRP A 135 3.69 5.13 -1.13
C TRP A 135 3.00 5.77 0.08
N HIS A 136 3.68 6.69 0.78
CA HIS A 136 3.08 7.38 1.93
C HIS A 136 1.94 8.31 1.52
N SER A 137 2.07 8.99 0.38
CA SER A 137 1.00 9.83 -0.15
C SER A 137 -0.25 9.00 -0.50
N GLY A 138 -0.07 7.86 -1.16
CA GLY A 138 -1.16 6.94 -1.48
C GLY A 138 -1.84 6.40 -0.22
N LEU A 139 -1.06 6.02 0.80
CA LEU A 139 -1.58 5.57 2.09
C LEU A 139 -2.40 6.66 2.80
N ALA A 140 -1.87 7.89 2.88
CA ALA A 140 -2.56 9.02 3.49
C ALA A 140 -3.90 9.31 2.80
N LEU A 141 -3.90 9.36 1.46
CA LEU A 141 -5.13 9.54 0.68
C LEU A 141 -6.13 8.40 0.88
N GLY A 142 -5.66 7.16 1.01
CA GLY A 142 -6.50 5.99 1.30
C GLY A 142 -7.16 6.07 2.68
N ILE A 143 -6.44 6.52 3.71
CA ILE A 143 -6.97 6.73 5.06
C ILE A 143 -8.06 7.82 5.04
N ILE A 144 -7.80 8.94 4.37
CA ILE A 144 -8.77 10.03 4.22
C ILE A 144 -10.03 9.53 3.49
N ALA A 145 -9.86 8.81 2.38
CA ALA A 145 -10.96 8.22 1.62
C ALA A 145 -11.84 7.32 2.50
N THR A 146 -11.22 6.46 3.30
CA THR A 146 -11.92 5.54 4.20
C THR A 146 -12.70 6.28 5.27
N THR A 147 -12.15 7.37 5.80
CA THR A 147 -12.85 8.22 6.79
C THR A 147 -14.10 8.83 6.20
N PHE A 148 -14.03 9.40 5.00
CA PHE A 148 -15.22 9.97 4.33
C PHE A 148 -16.21 8.89 3.91
N LEU A 149 -15.76 7.71 3.51
CA LEU A 149 -16.63 6.58 3.20
C LEU A 149 -17.39 6.12 4.45
N ALA A 150 -16.72 6.01 5.59
CA ALA A 150 -17.36 5.66 6.86
C ALA A 150 -18.39 6.72 7.30
N LEU A 151 -18.13 8.00 7.06
CA LEU A 151 -19.09 9.07 7.29
C LEU A 151 -20.31 8.98 6.35
N ALA A 152 -20.10 8.62 5.08
CA ALA A 152 -21.18 8.42 4.12
C ALA A 152 -22.12 7.29 4.54
N PHE A 153 -21.61 6.22 5.13
CA PHE A 153 -22.42 5.09 5.61
C PHE A 153 -23.16 5.36 6.96
N ARG A 154 -22.90 6.49 7.62
CA ARG A 154 -23.64 6.90 8.82
C ARG A 154 -24.97 7.58 8.52
N CYS A 155 -25.17 7.94 7.31
CA CYS A 155 -26.43 8.52 6.86
C CYS A 155 -27.39 7.43 6.42
#